data_4df299914c949ae6ee787120d932f87e
#
_entry.id   4df299914c949ae6ee787120d932f87e
#
_cell.length_a   1.000
_cell.length_b   1.000
_cell.length_c   1.000
_cell.angle_alpha   90.00
_cell.angle_beta   90.00
_cell.angle_gamma   90.00
#
_symmetry.space_group_name_H-M   'P 1'
#
loop_
_entity.id
_entity.type
_entity.pdbx_description
1 polymer ?
#
loop_
_entity_poly.entity_id
_entity_poly.type
_entity_poly.pdbx_seq_one_letter_code
_entity_poly.pdbx_strand_id
1 'polypeptide(L)'
;MSSGRSPHTHSPTGQVSADPPAWTSPVAWCTLVLVAVFGIGLDLWSKDWAFENVAERPVVLDRDEILADSDWRPPPHEGIEVLPFGLLDFDLVMNHGAVFGIGQDQRTIFIVFTITAVTLALVIFAVGTRARSHALHVGIALILAGGIGNLYDRILFGAVRDFLHMLPRWDLPFSMNWPNGSTGVFPWVFNVADMLLLLGMAIIVFMTGTRKEPVQSDDSISQKNDRILDSKNELGG
;
A
#
# COMPACT_ATOMS: atom_id res chain seq x y z
N MET A 1 72.11 -24.19 4.90
CA MET A 1 70.83 -24.27 5.56
C MET A 1 69.94 -23.16 4.98
N SER A 2 69.12 -23.53 4.02
CA SER A 2 68.25 -22.60 3.29
C SER A 2 66.90 -22.58 3.96
N SER A 3 66.48 -21.43 4.52
CA SER A 3 65.20 -21.22 5.14
C SER A 3 64.20 -20.84 4.06
N GLY A 4 63.37 -21.79 3.66
CA GLY A 4 62.23 -21.55 2.74
C GLY A 4 61.09 -20.77 3.42
N ARG A 5 60.84 -19.55 2.98
CA ARG A 5 59.59 -18.82 3.29
C ARG A 5 58.48 -19.31 2.38
N SER A 6 57.44 -19.90 2.95
CA SER A 6 56.19 -20.22 2.26
C SER A 6 55.44 -18.93 1.88
N PRO A 7 54.90 -18.80 0.68
CA PRO A 7 54.08 -17.66 0.32
C PRO A 7 52.72 -17.81 1.00
N HIS A 8 52.35 -16.80 1.80
CA HIS A 8 50.98 -16.67 2.31
C HIS A 8 50.06 -16.38 1.12
N THR A 9 49.25 -17.37 0.74
CA THR A 9 48.17 -17.21 -0.19
C THR A 9 47.08 -16.40 0.50
N HIS A 10 46.94 -15.11 0.13
CA HIS A 10 45.78 -14.31 0.45
C HIS A 10 44.57 -14.94 -0.27
N SER A 11 43.68 -15.55 0.51
CA SER A 11 42.34 -15.92 0.01
C SER A 11 41.62 -14.64 -0.44
N PRO A 12 41.02 -14.61 -1.63
CA PRO A 12 40.26 -13.45 -2.07
C PRO A 12 39.11 -13.27 -1.10
N THR A 13 39.04 -12.11 -0.45
CA THR A 13 37.87 -11.63 0.29
C THR A 13 36.65 -11.81 -0.57
N GLY A 14 35.75 -12.71 -0.12
CA GLY A 14 34.49 -12.98 -0.83
C GLY A 14 33.73 -11.67 -1.09
N GLN A 15 33.68 -11.27 -2.33
CA GLN A 15 32.80 -10.19 -2.78
C GLN A 15 31.38 -10.65 -2.47
N VAL A 16 30.75 -10.05 -1.48
CA VAL A 16 29.30 -10.16 -1.26
C VAL A 16 28.67 -9.55 -2.49
N SER A 17 28.26 -10.39 -3.45
CA SER A 17 27.55 -9.92 -4.65
C SER A 17 26.29 -9.20 -4.20
N ALA A 18 26.17 -7.95 -4.55
CA ALA A 18 24.97 -7.16 -4.25
C ALA A 18 23.75 -7.87 -4.84
N ASP A 19 22.69 -8.01 -4.04
CA ASP A 19 21.43 -8.62 -4.49
C ASP A 19 20.90 -7.85 -5.72
N PRO A 20 20.61 -8.52 -6.85
CA PRO A 20 20.22 -7.85 -8.09
C PRO A 20 18.86 -7.13 -7.96
N PRO A 21 18.56 -6.14 -8.81
CA PRO A 21 17.28 -5.46 -8.78
C PRO A 21 16.12 -6.41 -9.10
N ALA A 22 14.92 -6.10 -8.57
CA ALA A 22 13.76 -6.99 -8.66
C ALA A 22 13.32 -7.28 -10.10
N TRP A 23 13.48 -6.32 -11.02
CA TRP A 23 13.10 -6.50 -12.42
C TRP A 23 13.82 -7.66 -13.12
N THR A 24 14.99 -8.09 -12.61
CA THR A 24 15.74 -9.25 -13.16
C THR A 24 15.29 -10.59 -12.59
N SER A 25 14.44 -10.61 -11.57
CA SER A 25 14.04 -11.82 -10.83
C SER A 25 12.67 -12.32 -11.26
N PRO A 26 12.56 -13.48 -11.91
CA PRO A 26 11.26 -14.09 -12.21
C PRO A 26 10.42 -14.34 -10.96
N VAL A 27 11.05 -14.72 -9.84
CA VAL A 27 10.36 -14.96 -8.57
C VAL A 27 9.72 -13.68 -8.03
N ALA A 28 10.42 -12.53 -8.13
CA ALA A 28 9.87 -11.24 -7.72
C ALA A 28 8.63 -10.88 -8.55
N TRP A 29 8.68 -11.06 -9.86
CA TRP A 29 7.54 -10.85 -10.77
C TRP A 29 6.38 -11.81 -10.47
N CYS A 30 6.66 -13.11 -10.28
CA CYS A 30 5.63 -14.08 -9.91
C CYS A 30 4.94 -13.68 -8.60
N THR A 31 5.70 -13.28 -7.59
CA THR A 31 5.14 -12.81 -6.32
C THR A 31 4.24 -11.60 -6.54
N LEU A 32 4.73 -10.57 -7.25
CA LEU A 32 3.97 -9.36 -7.54
C LEU A 32 2.65 -9.69 -8.26
N VAL A 33 2.74 -10.44 -9.36
CA VAL A 33 1.58 -10.74 -10.23
C VAL A 33 0.57 -11.62 -9.51
N LEU A 34 1.00 -12.69 -8.83
CA LEU A 34 0.07 -13.58 -8.13
C LEU A 34 -0.68 -12.89 -7.00
N VAL A 35 0.03 -12.09 -6.18
CA VAL A 35 -0.61 -11.36 -5.09
C VAL A 35 -1.53 -10.26 -5.63
N ALA A 36 -1.12 -9.53 -6.67
CA ALA A 36 -1.95 -8.49 -7.27
C ALA A 36 -3.21 -9.08 -7.92
N VAL A 37 -3.10 -10.15 -8.71
CA VAL A 37 -4.25 -10.80 -9.36
C VAL A 37 -5.21 -11.38 -8.32
N PHE A 38 -4.68 -12.04 -7.29
CA PHE A 38 -5.51 -12.55 -6.20
C PHE A 38 -6.24 -11.41 -5.46
N GLY A 39 -5.54 -10.32 -5.14
CA GLY A 39 -6.13 -9.17 -4.45
C GLY A 39 -7.21 -8.46 -5.29
N ILE A 40 -6.97 -8.24 -6.60
CA ILE A 40 -7.97 -7.69 -7.52
C ILE A 40 -9.19 -8.61 -7.58
N GLY A 41 -8.97 -9.93 -7.75
CA GLY A 41 -10.06 -10.90 -7.79
C GLY A 41 -10.88 -10.91 -6.52
N LEU A 42 -10.25 -10.83 -5.35
CA LEU A 42 -10.92 -10.77 -4.06
C LEU A 42 -11.75 -9.49 -3.91
N ASP A 43 -11.20 -8.33 -4.30
CA ASP A 43 -11.89 -7.05 -4.23
C ASP A 43 -13.13 -7.06 -5.13
N LEU A 44 -12.98 -7.38 -6.41
CA LEU A 44 -14.08 -7.38 -7.36
C LEU A 44 -15.16 -8.40 -6.99
N TRP A 45 -14.75 -9.61 -6.59
CA TRP A 45 -15.68 -10.64 -6.15
C TRP A 45 -16.47 -10.20 -4.90
N SER A 46 -15.80 -9.59 -3.92
CA SER A 46 -16.47 -9.15 -2.69
C SER A 46 -17.45 -7.99 -2.96
N LYS A 47 -17.13 -7.09 -3.87
CA LYS A 47 -18.01 -6.01 -4.32
C LYS A 47 -19.24 -6.56 -5.03
N ASP A 48 -19.05 -7.49 -5.97
CA ASP A 48 -20.17 -8.13 -6.68
C ASP A 48 -21.06 -8.87 -5.68
N TRP A 49 -20.46 -9.67 -4.80
CA TRP A 49 -21.20 -10.40 -3.77
C TRP A 49 -21.98 -9.46 -2.86
N ALA A 50 -21.41 -8.33 -2.42
CA ALA A 50 -22.08 -7.39 -1.53
C ALA A 50 -23.29 -6.76 -2.22
N PHE A 51 -23.16 -6.29 -3.46
CA PHE A 51 -24.24 -5.65 -4.21
C PHE A 51 -25.34 -6.63 -4.63
N GLU A 52 -25.04 -7.93 -4.69
CA GLU A 52 -26.02 -8.98 -4.90
C GLU A 52 -26.78 -9.40 -3.64
N ASN A 53 -26.17 -9.32 -2.44
CA ASN A 53 -26.67 -10.01 -1.26
C ASN A 53 -26.98 -9.13 -0.04
N VAL A 54 -26.48 -7.89 0.03
CA VAL A 54 -26.64 -7.04 1.23
C VAL A 54 -28.00 -6.36 1.27
N ALA A 55 -28.53 -5.93 0.15
CA ALA A 55 -29.88 -5.38 0.06
C ALA A 55 -30.91 -6.52 -0.05
N GLU A 56 -32.20 -6.22 0.26
CA GLU A 56 -33.31 -7.17 0.15
C GLU A 56 -33.45 -7.78 -1.26
N ARG A 57 -33.00 -7.08 -2.27
CA ARG A 57 -32.93 -7.52 -3.66
C ARG A 57 -31.60 -7.15 -4.26
N PRO A 58 -31.08 -7.96 -5.21
CA PRO A 58 -29.83 -7.66 -5.90
C PRO A 58 -29.88 -6.24 -6.49
N VAL A 59 -28.84 -5.45 -6.22
CA VAL A 59 -28.72 -4.09 -6.76
C VAL A 59 -28.17 -4.20 -8.18
N VAL A 60 -29.01 -3.87 -9.15
CA VAL A 60 -28.60 -3.84 -10.56
C VAL A 60 -27.87 -2.55 -10.84
N LEU A 61 -26.61 -2.66 -11.24
CA LEU A 61 -25.76 -1.53 -11.59
C LEU A 61 -25.85 -1.26 -13.10
N ASP A 62 -26.79 -0.39 -13.49
CA ASP A 62 -26.83 0.11 -14.86
C ASP A 62 -25.78 1.21 -15.04
N ARG A 63 -24.79 0.94 -15.88
CA ARG A 63 -23.69 1.84 -16.12
C ARG A 63 -24.13 3.20 -16.67
N ASP A 64 -25.08 3.19 -17.61
CA ASP A 64 -25.49 4.40 -18.30
C ASP A 64 -26.34 5.27 -17.36
N GLU A 65 -27.15 4.66 -16.51
CA GLU A 65 -27.90 5.35 -15.45
C GLU A 65 -26.95 5.98 -14.42
N ILE A 66 -25.98 5.22 -13.90
CA ILE A 66 -25.02 5.70 -12.89
C ILE A 66 -24.13 6.82 -13.45
N LEU A 67 -23.74 6.73 -14.72
CA LEU A 67 -22.91 7.77 -15.34
C LEU A 67 -23.71 9.05 -15.68
N ALA A 68 -25.03 8.93 -15.85
CA ALA A 68 -25.91 10.07 -16.12
C ALA A 68 -26.29 10.85 -14.85
N ASP A 69 -26.25 10.18 -13.68
CA ASP A 69 -26.62 10.77 -12.39
C ASP A 69 -25.45 10.69 -11.39
N SER A 70 -24.75 11.81 -11.18
CA SER A 70 -23.64 11.90 -10.24
C SER A 70 -24.03 11.66 -8.76
N ASP A 71 -25.32 11.74 -8.43
CA ASP A 71 -25.88 11.50 -7.11
C ASP A 71 -26.56 10.11 -7.00
N TRP A 72 -26.40 9.27 -8.00
CA TRP A 72 -26.97 7.92 -7.99
C TRP A 72 -26.56 7.15 -6.74
N ARG A 73 -27.52 6.52 -6.08
CA ARG A 73 -27.31 5.73 -4.86
C ARG A 73 -28.01 4.39 -4.97
N PRO A 74 -27.47 3.35 -4.30
CA PRO A 74 -28.20 2.09 -4.13
C PRO A 74 -29.57 2.34 -3.51
N PRO A 75 -30.58 1.50 -3.82
CA PRO A 75 -31.89 1.57 -3.17
C PRO A 75 -31.75 1.55 -1.65
N PRO A 76 -32.63 2.21 -0.90
CA PRO A 76 -32.65 2.16 0.56
C PRO A 76 -32.67 0.70 1.06
N HIS A 77 -31.82 0.36 2.00
CA HIS A 77 -31.69 -0.96 2.60
C HIS A 77 -31.21 -0.82 4.06
N GLU A 78 -31.46 -1.84 4.89
CA GLU A 78 -31.08 -1.82 6.31
C GLU A 78 -29.64 -2.28 6.56
N GLY A 79 -28.97 -2.79 5.52
CA GLY A 79 -27.63 -3.41 5.66
C GLY A 79 -27.69 -4.76 6.39
N ILE A 80 -26.51 -5.32 6.64
CA ILE A 80 -26.35 -6.60 7.36
C ILE A 80 -25.34 -6.43 8.50
N GLU A 81 -25.76 -6.72 9.73
CA GLU A 81 -24.82 -6.78 10.85
C GLU A 81 -23.90 -8.00 10.71
N VAL A 82 -22.59 -7.74 10.54
CA VAL A 82 -21.56 -8.78 10.38
C VAL A 82 -20.92 -9.09 11.72
N LEU A 83 -20.58 -8.07 12.49
CA LEU A 83 -20.03 -8.23 13.83
C LEU A 83 -20.94 -7.55 14.85
N PRO A 84 -21.21 -8.24 16.00
CA PRO A 84 -22.11 -7.73 17.01
C PRO A 84 -21.62 -6.40 17.62
N PHE A 85 -22.52 -5.74 18.34
CA PHE A 85 -22.28 -4.46 19.01
C PHE A 85 -22.03 -3.29 18.05
N GLY A 86 -22.41 -3.40 16.78
CA GLY A 86 -22.17 -2.36 15.78
C GLY A 86 -20.67 -2.16 15.48
N LEU A 87 -19.88 -3.24 15.49
CA LEU A 87 -18.46 -3.16 15.16
C LEU A 87 -18.24 -3.14 13.65
N LEU A 88 -19.04 -3.90 12.89
CA LEU A 88 -18.97 -3.95 11.43
C LEU A 88 -20.34 -4.33 10.87
N ASP A 89 -20.84 -3.52 9.97
CA ASP A 89 -22.02 -3.84 9.15
C ASP A 89 -21.62 -3.83 7.67
N PHE A 90 -22.37 -4.54 6.84
CA PHE A 90 -22.36 -4.32 5.40
C PHE A 90 -23.45 -3.32 5.05
N ASP A 91 -23.05 -2.24 4.37
CA ASP A 91 -23.90 -1.13 3.95
C ASP A 91 -23.46 -0.66 2.56
N LEU A 92 -24.38 -0.61 1.59
CA LEU A 92 -24.02 -0.36 0.19
C LEU A 92 -23.93 1.13 -0.10
N VAL A 93 -22.79 1.57 -0.58
CA VAL A 93 -22.56 2.96 -0.97
C VAL A 93 -21.83 3.03 -2.31
N MET A 94 -22.28 3.95 -3.18
CA MET A 94 -21.51 4.38 -4.35
C MET A 94 -20.70 5.62 -4.00
N ASN A 95 -19.38 5.46 -3.92
CA ASN A 95 -18.46 6.52 -3.54
C ASN A 95 -17.93 7.25 -4.78
N HIS A 96 -18.50 8.41 -5.06
CA HIS A 96 -18.08 9.28 -6.17
C HIS A 96 -16.78 10.06 -5.92
N GLY A 97 -16.12 9.82 -4.76
CA GLY A 97 -14.85 10.46 -4.42
C GLY A 97 -14.99 11.80 -3.71
N ALA A 98 -16.20 12.19 -3.31
CA ALA A 98 -16.43 13.39 -2.53
C ALA A 98 -16.04 13.18 -1.06
N VAL A 99 -14.78 13.44 -0.70
CA VAL A 99 -14.40 13.64 0.68
C VAL A 99 -14.60 15.12 1.02
N PHE A 100 -15.43 15.42 2.04
CA PHE A 100 -15.80 16.79 2.45
C PHE A 100 -16.56 17.63 1.40
N GLY A 101 -17.29 17.01 0.48
CA GLY A 101 -18.06 17.73 -0.54
C GLY A 101 -17.21 18.36 -1.67
N ILE A 102 -15.92 18.08 -1.69
CA ILE A 102 -15.00 18.51 -2.75
C ILE A 102 -14.77 17.31 -3.68
N GLY A 103 -15.22 17.38 -4.94
CA GLY A 103 -14.86 16.38 -5.94
C GLY A 103 -16.01 15.63 -6.61
N GLN A 104 -17.25 16.03 -6.43
CA GLN A 104 -18.31 15.65 -7.38
C GLN A 104 -17.84 16.04 -8.77
N ASP A 105 -17.93 15.13 -9.75
CA ASP A 105 -17.42 15.26 -11.14
C ASP A 105 -15.90 15.15 -11.36
N GLN A 106 -15.09 14.80 -10.37
CA GLN A 106 -13.63 14.67 -10.58
C GLN A 106 -13.18 13.25 -10.92
N ARG A 107 -14.05 12.42 -11.50
CA ARG A 107 -13.73 11.06 -11.96
C ARG A 107 -12.39 11.00 -12.70
N THR A 108 -12.17 11.92 -13.64
CA THR A 108 -10.94 11.98 -14.45
C THR A 108 -9.69 12.20 -13.58
N ILE A 109 -9.79 13.06 -12.58
CA ILE A 109 -8.66 13.33 -11.66
C ILE A 109 -8.30 12.08 -10.87
N PHE A 110 -9.30 11.36 -10.32
CA PHE A 110 -9.06 10.11 -9.59
C PHE A 110 -8.49 9.02 -10.49
N ILE A 111 -8.95 8.90 -11.73
CA ILE A 111 -8.41 7.96 -12.72
C ILE A 111 -6.94 8.28 -13.01
N VAL A 112 -6.62 9.53 -13.34
CA VAL A 112 -5.25 9.96 -13.65
C VAL A 112 -4.34 9.78 -12.43
N PHE A 113 -4.80 10.17 -11.24
CA PHE A 113 -4.06 9.97 -10.00
C PHE A 113 -3.76 8.49 -9.75
N THR A 114 -4.76 7.61 -9.88
CA THR A 114 -4.58 6.18 -9.65
C THR A 114 -3.65 5.55 -10.67
N ILE A 115 -3.77 5.90 -11.97
CA ILE A 115 -2.86 5.41 -13.01
C ILE A 115 -1.42 5.86 -12.71
N THR A 116 -1.23 7.11 -12.29
CA THR A 116 0.08 7.63 -11.91
C THR A 116 0.66 6.88 -10.71
N ALA A 117 -0.15 6.66 -9.66
CA ALA A 117 0.27 5.92 -8.47
C ALA A 117 0.63 4.45 -8.78
N VAL A 118 -0.18 3.76 -9.59
CA VAL A 118 0.08 2.39 -10.06
C VAL A 118 1.38 2.33 -10.87
N THR A 119 1.58 3.27 -11.78
CA THR A 119 2.80 3.34 -12.59
C THR A 119 4.03 3.57 -11.70
N LEU A 120 3.94 4.50 -10.75
CA LEU A 120 5.01 4.77 -9.80
C LEU A 120 5.33 3.55 -8.94
N ALA A 121 4.31 2.84 -8.45
CA ALA A 121 4.49 1.60 -7.68
C ALA A 121 5.22 0.51 -8.47
N LEU A 122 4.90 0.34 -9.76
CA LEU A 122 5.62 -0.58 -10.66
C LEU A 122 7.07 -0.17 -10.89
N VAL A 123 7.35 1.13 -11.06
CA VAL A 123 8.72 1.64 -11.19
C VAL A 123 9.50 1.40 -9.90
N ILE A 124 8.91 1.71 -8.74
CA ILE A 124 9.53 1.45 -7.43
C ILE A 124 9.81 -0.06 -7.25
N PHE A 125 8.87 -0.92 -7.62
CA PHE A 125 9.10 -2.36 -7.62
C PHE A 125 10.31 -2.73 -8.47
N ALA A 126 10.32 -2.30 -9.72
CA ALA A 126 11.32 -2.74 -10.69
C ALA A 126 12.73 -2.26 -10.33
N VAL A 127 12.92 -0.99 -10.04
CA VAL A 127 14.24 -0.38 -9.85
C VAL A 127 14.58 -0.04 -8.40
N GLY A 128 13.58 0.15 -7.56
CA GLY A 128 13.74 0.53 -6.15
C GLY A 128 13.86 -0.65 -5.19
N THR A 129 13.51 -1.89 -5.62
CA THR A 129 13.58 -3.07 -4.75
C THR A 129 14.62 -4.08 -5.25
N ARG A 130 15.04 -4.98 -4.35
CA ARG A 130 16.00 -6.05 -4.65
C ARG A 130 15.26 -7.38 -4.84
N ALA A 131 15.85 -8.31 -5.59
CA ALA A 131 15.26 -9.60 -5.94
C ALA A 131 14.75 -10.40 -4.73
N ARG A 132 15.41 -10.28 -3.58
CA ARG A 132 15.07 -10.98 -2.33
C ARG A 132 14.15 -10.19 -1.39
N SER A 133 13.68 -9.01 -1.78
CA SER A 133 12.81 -8.16 -0.93
C SER A 133 11.33 -8.60 -0.98
N HIS A 134 11.04 -9.89 -0.73
CA HIS A 134 9.71 -10.48 -0.91
C HIS A 134 8.59 -9.76 -0.15
N ALA A 135 8.84 -9.32 1.09
CA ALA A 135 7.84 -8.57 1.87
C ALA A 135 7.49 -7.23 1.19
N LEU A 136 8.48 -6.51 0.64
CA LEU A 136 8.21 -5.29 -0.13
C LEU A 136 7.45 -5.59 -1.43
N HIS A 137 7.75 -6.69 -2.11
CA HIS A 137 7.01 -7.12 -3.30
C HIS A 137 5.54 -7.39 -2.98
N VAL A 138 5.26 -8.07 -1.86
CA VAL A 138 3.89 -8.28 -1.37
C VAL A 138 3.22 -6.95 -1.05
N GLY A 139 3.88 -6.06 -0.29
CA GLY A 139 3.33 -4.73 0.03
C GLY A 139 2.97 -3.92 -1.22
N ILE A 140 3.87 -3.87 -2.22
CA ILE A 140 3.62 -3.19 -3.48
C ILE A 140 2.49 -3.86 -4.27
N ALA A 141 2.46 -5.19 -4.31
CA ALA A 141 1.41 -5.94 -5.00
C ALA A 141 0.01 -5.68 -4.40
N LEU A 142 -0.10 -5.55 -3.07
CA LEU A 142 -1.35 -5.19 -2.40
C LEU A 142 -1.79 -3.77 -2.74
N ILE A 143 -0.85 -2.81 -2.81
CA ILE A 143 -1.14 -1.44 -3.26
C ILE A 143 -1.62 -1.44 -4.72
N LEU A 144 -0.97 -2.21 -5.59
CA LEU A 144 -1.40 -2.36 -6.97
C LEU A 144 -2.81 -2.97 -7.05
N ALA A 145 -3.07 -4.01 -6.27
CA ALA A 145 -4.38 -4.67 -6.24
C ALA A 145 -5.49 -3.71 -5.83
N GLY A 146 -5.33 -3.01 -4.72
CA GLY A 146 -6.33 -2.04 -4.25
C GLY A 146 -6.49 -0.85 -5.20
N GLY A 147 -5.39 -0.32 -5.73
CA GLY A 147 -5.43 0.75 -6.72
C GLY A 147 -6.18 0.35 -7.98
N ILE A 148 -5.89 -0.82 -8.55
CA ILE A 148 -6.52 -1.32 -9.78
C ILE A 148 -7.99 -1.70 -9.52
N GLY A 149 -8.33 -2.31 -8.38
CA GLY A 149 -9.71 -2.63 -8.02
C GLY A 149 -10.61 -1.37 -7.97
N ASN A 150 -10.16 -0.34 -7.28
CA ASN A 150 -10.89 0.94 -7.22
C ASN A 150 -10.85 1.71 -8.56
N LEU A 151 -9.82 1.53 -9.38
CA LEU A 151 -9.75 2.09 -10.73
C LEU A 151 -10.77 1.44 -11.67
N TYR A 152 -10.92 0.12 -11.59
CA TYR A 152 -11.90 -0.64 -12.36
C TYR A 152 -13.30 -0.08 -12.16
N ASP A 153 -13.73 0.09 -10.92
CA ASP A 153 -15.06 0.65 -10.60
C ASP A 153 -15.21 2.08 -11.16
N ARG A 154 -14.21 2.94 -11.00
CA ARG A 154 -14.27 4.31 -11.53
C ARG A 154 -14.33 4.37 -13.06
N ILE A 155 -13.69 3.43 -13.76
CA ILE A 155 -13.79 3.35 -15.23
C ILE A 155 -15.18 2.86 -15.66
N LEU A 156 -15.74 1.89 -14.97
CA LEU A 156 -17.04 1.33 -15.33
C LEU A 156 -18.21 2.23 -14.90
N PHE A 157 -18.24 2.57 -13.61
CA PHE A 157 -19.41 3.20 -12.99
C PHE A 157 -19.21 4.70 -12.67
N GLY A 158 -18.00 5.23 -12.82
CA GLY A 158 -17.68 6.60 -12.39
C GLY A 158 -17.52 6.77 -10.88
N ALA A 159 -17.87 5.76 -10.09
CA ALA A 159 -17.81 5.72 -8.64
C ALA A 159 -17.21 4.39 -8.16
N VAL A 160 -16.89 4.27 -6.88
CA VAL A 160 -16.38 3.05 -6.26
C VAL A 160 -17.49 2.40 -5.44
N ARG A 161 -17.59 1.07 -5.54
CA ARG A 161 -18.51 0.26 -4.74
C ARG A 161 -17.93 0.02 -3.36
N ASP A 162 -18.51 0.64 -2.35
CA ASP A 162 -18.13 0.48 -0.95
C ASP A 162 -19.23 -0.27 -0.20
N PHE A 163 -18.83 -1.10 0.80
CA PHE A 163 -19.80 -1.92 1.52
C PHE A 163 -19.39 -2.30 2.95
N LEU A 164 -18.20 -1.96 3.42
CA LEU A 164 -17.71 -2.22 4.77
C LEU A 164 -17.91 -0.97 5.63
N HIS A 165 -18.84 -0.99 6.57
CA HIS A 165 -19.13 0.11 7.48
C HIS A 165 -18.66 -0.24 8.90
N MET A 166 -17.55 0.36 9.34
CA MET A 166 -17.04 0.17 10.70
C MET A 166 -17.74 1.10 11.68
N LEU A 167 -18.03 0.58 12.85
CA LEU A 167 -18.61 1.31 13.98
C LEU A 167 -19.87 2.13 13.62
N PRO A 168 -20.81 1.59 12.82
CA PRO A 168 -21.97 2.36 12.29
C PRO A 168 -22.90 2.90 13.38
N ARG A 169 -22.89 2.28 14.57
CA ARG A 169 -23.78 2.63 15.70
C ARG A 169 -23.06 3.35 16.83
N TRP A 170 -21.82 3.78 16.60
CA TRP A 170 -21.02 4.47 17.60
C TRP A 170 -20.91 5.93 17.25
N ASP A 171 -21.44 6.80 18.12
CA ASP A 171 -21.36 8.24 17.94
C ASP A 171 -20.16 8.84 18.67
N LEU A 172 -19.70 9.97 18.17
CA LEU A 172 -18.67 10.77 18.80
C LEU A 172 -19.15 11.26 20.17
N PRO A 173 -18.29 11.23 21.20
CA PRO A 173 -18.65 11.72 22.53
C PRO A 173 -18.89 13.24 22.50
N PHE A 174 -19.63 13.75 23.50
CA PHE A 174 -19.85 15.16 23.74
C PHE A 174 -20.56 15.91 22.60
N SER A 175 -21.42 15.23 21.81
CA SER A 175 -22.13 15.81 20.65
C SER A 175 -21.19 16.46 19.61
N MET A 176 -19.99 15.89 19.47
CA MET A 176 -19.04 16.31 18.44
C MET A 176 -19.51 15.83 17.07
N ASN A 177 -19.25 16.63 16.05
CA ASN A 177 -19.58 16.31 14.67
C ASN A 177 -18.33 16.44 13.81
N TRP A 178 -18.27 15.61 12.78
CA TRP A 178 -17.31 15.78 11.69
C TRP A 178 -17.64 17.04 10.86
N PRO A 179 -16.71 17.61 10.08
CA PRO A 179 -16.99 18.78 9.23
C PRO A 179 -18.15 18.58 8.24
N ASN A 180 -18.48 17.33 7.90
CA ASN A 180 -19.62 16.96 7.07
C ASN A 180 -20.95 16.84 7.84
N GLY A 181 -20.95 17.14 9.16
CA GLY A 181 -22.12 17.06 10.02
C GLY A 181 -22.43 15.67 10.58
N SER A 182 -21.68 14.64 10.23
CA SER A 182 -21.87 13.29 10.78
C SER A 182 -21.47 13.21 12.25
N THR A 183 -22.25 12.47 13.04
CA THR A 183 -22.00 12.17 14.46
C THR A 183 -21.24 10.86 14.68
N GLY A 184 -21.23 9.96 13.70
CA GLY A 184 -20.62 8.64 13.81
C GLY A 184 -19.12 8.69 14.10
N VAL A 185 -18.62 7.76 14.91
CA VAL A 185 -17.18 7.62 15.18
C VAL A 185 -16.40 7.37 13.89
N PHE A 186 -16.95 6.54 13.01
CA PHE A 186 -16.38 6.25 11.69
C PHE A 186 -17.48 6.30 10.62
N PRO A 187 -17.74 7.50 10.05
CA PRO A 187 -18.87 7.69 9.13
C PRO A 187 -18.59 7.27 7.68
N TRP A 188 -17.48 6.61 7.42
CA TRP A 188 -17.09 6.20 6.08
C TRP A 188 -17.33 4.71 5.86
N VAL A 189 -17.87 4.40 4.69
CA VAL A 189 -17.96 3.03 4.17
C VAL A 189 -16.76 2.83 3.22
N PHE A 190 -16.16 1.67 3.25
CA PHE A 190 -14.98 1.32 2.45
C PHE A 190 -15.12 -0.10 1.87
N ASN A 191 -14.11 -0.58 1.16
CA ASN A 191 -14.12 -1.87 0.49
C ASN A 191 -12.82 -2.66 0.71
N VAL A 192 -12.71 -3.84 0.11
CA VAL A 192 -11.53 -4.70 0.23
C VAL A 192 -10.30 -4.05 -0.41
N ALA A 193 -10.44 -3.32 -1.53
CA ALA A 193 -9.32 -2.61 -2.15
C ALA A 193 -8.65 -1.61 -1.18
N ASP A 194 -9.46 -0.89 -0.37
CA ASP A 194 -8.95 0.07 0.60
C ASP A 194 -8.17 -0.64 1.72
N MET A 195 -8.66 -1.80 2.17
CA MET A 195 -7.93 -2.65 3.13
C MET A 195 -6.60 -3.14 2.56
N LEU A 196 -6.57 -3.55 1.28
CA LEU A 196 -5.34 -3.97 0.61
C LEU A 196 -4.35 -2.81 0.50
N LEU A 197 -4.80 -1.59 0.18
CA LEU A 197 -3.97 -0.38 0.16
C LEU A 197 -3.35 -0.10 1.53
N LEU A 198 -4.16 -0.12 2.59
CA LEU A 198 -3.69 0.12 3.96
C LEU A 198 -2.70 -0.94 4.42
N LEU A 199 -2.99 -2.22 4.17
CA LEU A 199 -2.10 -3.33 4.52
C LEU A 199 -0.78 -3.25 3.74
N GLY A 200 -0.84 -2.96 2.44
CA GLY A 200 0.34 -2.78 1.60
C GLY A 200 1.22 -1.63 2.09
N MET A 201 0.63 -0.48 2.42
CA MET A 201 1.36 0.65 3.02
C MET A 201 1.98 0.29 4.36
N ALA A 202 1.24 -0.38 5.24
CA ALA A 202 1.74 -0.81 6.55
C ALA A 202 2.97 -1.72 6.41
N ILE A 203 2.94 -2.69 5.50
CA ILE A 203 4.08 -3.57 5.21
C ILE A 203 5.29 -2.75 4.73
N ILE A 204 5.11 -1.82 3.80
CA ILE A 204 6.20 -1.01 3.25
C ILE A 204 6.81 -0.15 4.37
N VAL A 205 5.98 0.56 5.13
CA VAL A 205 6.45 1.42 6.23
C VAL A 205 7.22 0.61 7.27
N PHE A 206 6.70 -0.55 7.67
CA PHE A 206 7.38 -1.42 8.63
C PHE A 206 8.73 -1.92 8.09
N MET A 207 8.78 -2.39 6.84
CA MET A 207 9.99 -2.91 6.22
C MET A 207 11.05 -1.82 5.98
N THR A 208 10.64 -0.59 5.68
CA THR A 208 11.58 0.52 5.48
C THR A 208 12.04 1.13 6.79
N GLY A 209 11.15 1.23 7.78
CA GLY A 209 11.46 1.77 9.10
C GLY A 209 12.39 0.88 9.94
N THR A 210 12.42 -0.43 9.67
CA THR A 210 13.32 -1.37 10.36
C THR A 210 14.73 -1.46 9.76
N ARG A 211 14.97 -0.86 8.59
CA ARG A 211 16.33 -0.76 8.03
C ARG A 211 17.14 0.24 8.85
N LYS A 212 17.89 -0.25 9.85
CA LYS A 212 18.96 0.55 10.47
C LYS A 212 19.97 0.88 9.37
N GLU A 213 20.26 2.16 9.19
CA GLU A 213 21.43 2.56 8.41
C GLU A 213 22.65 1.85 9.00
N PRO A 214 23.54 1.26 8.17
CA PRO A 214 24.82 0.77 8.66
C PRO A 214 25.47 1.95 9.37
N VAL A 215 25.79 1.78 10.65
CA VAL A 215 26.59 2.75 11.40
C VAL A 215 27.86 2.93 10.57
N GLN A 216 27.99 4.11 9.97
CA GLN A 216 29.18 4.49 9.24
C GLN A 216 30.30 4.39 10.25
N SER A 217 31.09 3.31 10.14
CA SER A 217 32.27 3.10 10.99
C SER A 217 33.12 4.35 10.81
N ASP A 218 33.37 5.01 11.90
CA ASP A 218 34.00 6.33 11.96
C ASP A 218 35.50 6.19 11.62
N ASP A 219 35.79 5.75 10.42
CA ASP A 219 37.15 5.68 9.84
C ASP A 219 37.78 7.08 9.79
N SER A 220 36.96 8.14 9.87
CA SER A 220 37.43 9.51 9.96
C SER A 220 38.09 9.84 11.30
N ILE A 221 37.60 9.24 12.40
CA ILE A 221 38.23 9.40 13.72
C ILE A 221 39.55 8.58 13.80
N SER A 222 39.58 7.39 13.24
CA SER A 222 40.78 6.58 13.18
C SER A 222 41.91 7.29 12.39
N GLN A 223 41.61 7.77 11.19
CA GLN A 223 42.58 8.50 10.37
C GLN A 223 43.00 9.83 11.00
N LYS A 224 42.13 10.51 11.74
CA LYS A 224 42.49 11.75 12.45
C LYS A 224 43.40 11.46 13.65
N ASN A 225 43.18 10.38 14.37
CA ASN A 225 44.03 9.96 15.47
C ASN A 225 45.42 9.51 14.97
N ASP A 226 45.50 8.79 13.85
CA ASP A 226 46.77 8.37 13.25
C ASP A 226 47.60 9.58 12.79
N ARG A 227 46.98 10.60 12.17
CA ARG A 227 47.66 11.85 11.80
C ARG A 227 48.18 12.65 13.00
N ILE A 228 47.44 12.64 14.13
CA ILE A 228 47.85 13.31 15.35
C ILE A 228 49.06 12.57 16.01
N LEU A 229 49.08 11.25 15.94
CA LEU A 229 50.18 10.45 16.44
C LEU A 229 51.44 10.64 15.60
N ASP A 230 51.34 10.67 14.27
CA ASP A 230 52.45 10.91 13.36
C ASP A 230 53.06 12.32 13.57
N SER A 231 52.19 13.34 13.70
CA SER A 231 52.65 14.72 13.92
C SER A 231 53.39 14.90 15.28
N LYS A 232 53.02 14.12 16.31
CA LYS A 232 53.73 14.15 17.59
C LYS A 232 55.10 13.47 17.56
N ASN A 233 55.27 12.44 16.72
CA ASN A 233 56.51 11.74 16.55
C ASN A 233 57.52 12.56 15.75
N GLU A 234 57.08 13.43 14.82
CA GLU A 234 57.96 14.33 14.06
C GLU A 234 58.48 15.54 14.88
N LEU A 235 57.79 15.92 15.96
CA LEU A 235 58.17 17.06 16.82
C LEU A 235 59.02 16.68 18.04
N GLY A 236 59.29 15.39 18.24
CA GLY A 236 60.02 14.85 19.40
C GLY A 236 61.41 14.26 19.08
N GLY A 237 61.96 14.47 17.85
CA GLY A 237 63.27 13.98 17.43
C GLY A 237 64.36 15.05 17.40
#